data_047e3f789224aeb6e56c8c209d329266
#
_entry.id   047e3f789224aeb6e56c8c209d329266
#
_cell.length_a   1.000
_cell.length_b   1.000
_cell.length_c   1.000
_cell.angle_alpha   90.00
_cell.angle_beta   90.00
_cell.angle_gamma   90.00
#
_symmetry.space_group_name_H-M   'P 1'
#
loop_
_entity.id
_entity.type
_entity.pdbx_description
1 polymer ?
#
loop_
_entity_poly.entity_id
_entity_poly.type
_entity_poly.pdbx_seq_one_letter_code
_entity_poly.pdbx_strand_id
1 'polypeptide(L)'
;MMDGQGRTDRAVSEHYGGADFVAIIERALRATGADMDALTPDDLAPVDQFHTRGKEATLDLAARLGLQGGERIVDVGGGMGGPARLVAATYGCDVTVLDLSEAFCRTGERLTELTRLTDRVHFKVGSGYDMPFDDGSFDVAWTQHATMNMEDKERLYSEIRRVLRPGGSLGFHEIMAGPEQPIHFPVPWAGDPSISFLRTPEAVRDLLRQGGFVERAWSDVTAPSLDWFRARAAPDWFASDPRSALRRVVPHAPPQFGGRTRSRH
;
A
#
# COMPACT_ATOMS: atom_id res chain seq x y z
N MET A 1 -13.03 -25.79 -11.50
CA MET A 1 -13.62 -24.95 -10.42
C MET A 1 -12.47 -24.17 -9.82
N MET A 2 -12.53 -22.83 -9.81
CA MET A 2 -11.54 -22.05 -9.05
C MET A 2 -11.67 -22.43 -7.58
N ASP A 3 -10.55 -22.61 -6.89
CA ASP A 3 -10.52 -22.80 -5.45
C ASP A 3 -11.00 -21.51 -4.72
N GLY A 4 -11.19 -21.58 -3.41
CA GLY A 4 -11.66 -20.44 -2.63
C GLY A 4 -10.74 -19.22 -2.76
N GLN A 5 -9.42 -19.46 -2.80
CA GLN A 5 -8.38 -18.44 -2.92
C GLN A 5 -8.49 -17.69 -4.25
N GLY A 6 -8.63 -18.40 -5.37
CA GLY A 6 -8.76 -17.75 -6.68
C GLY A 6 -10.01 -16.87 -6.81
N ARG A 7 -11.06 -17.13 -6.02
CA ARG A 7 -12.24 -16.25 -5.96
C ARG A 7 -11.98 -15.00 -5.15
N THR A 8 -11.26 -15.11 -4.03
CA THR A 8 -10.88 -13.95 -3.19
C THR A 8 -9.93 -13.05 -3.95
N ASP A 9 -8.88 -13.60 -4.57
CA ASP A 9 -7.90 -12.85 -5.37
C ASP A 9 -8.58 -12.09 -6.51
N ARG A 10 -9.57 -12.71 -7.17
CA ARG A 10 -10.37 -12.06 -8.21
C ARG A 10 -11.23 -10.93 -7.64
N ALA A 11 -11.91 -11.12 -6.51
CA ALA A 11 -12.74 -10.10 -5.88
C ALA A 11 -11.90 -8.89 -5.44
N VAL A 12 -10.72 -9.13 -4.90
CA VAL A 12 -9.74 -8.07 -4.57
C VAL A 12 -9.30 -7.34 -5.83
N SER A 13 -8.89 -8.06 -6.88
CA SER A 13 -8.49 -7.46 -8.16
C SER A 13 -9.62 -6.65 -8.81
N GLU A 14 -10.88 -7.11 -8.74
CA GLU A 14 -12.05 -6.39 -9.24
C GLU A 14 -12.36 -5.14 -8.40
N HIS A 15 -12.17 -5.18 -7.10
CA HIS A 15 -12.35 -4.02 -6.22
C HIS A 15 -11.38 -2.88 -6.57
N TYR A 16 -10.15 -3.21 -6.95
CA TYR A 16 -9.10 -2.26 -7.31
C TYR A 16 -8.95 -2.04 -8.83
N GLY A 17 -9.64 -2.80 -9.68
CA GLY A 17 -9.53 -2.75 -11.14
C GLY A 17 -10.73 -2.09 -11.82
N GLY A 18 -10.53 -1.47 -12.99
CA GLY A 18 -11.64 -1.08 -13.88
C GLY A 18 -11.58 0.31 -14.50
N ALA A 19 -10.60 1.16 -14.15
CA ALA A 19 -10.43 2.47 -14.78
C ALA A 19 -9.09 2.58 -15.53
N ASP A 20 -9.03 3.40 -16.56
CA ASP A 20 -7.77 3.86 -17.13
C ASP A 20 -7.16 4.91 -16.19
N PHE A 21 -6.51 4.42 -15.12
CA PHE A 21 -5.89 5.25 -14.11
C PHE A 21 -4.79 6.14 -14.70
N VAL A 22 -4.08 5.69 -15.73
CA VAL A 22 -3.02 6.46 -16.39
C VAL A 22 -3.58 7.77 -16.95
N ALA A 23 -4.57 7.68 -17.83
CA ALA A 23 -5.17 8.86 -18.45
C ALA A 23 -5.80 9.82 -17.43
N ILE A 24 -6.40 9.25 -16.39
CA ILE A 24 -7.04 10.00 -15.32
C ILE A 24 -5.99 10.78 -14.51
N ILE A 25 -4.91 10.11 -14.07
CA ILE A 25 -3.84 10.72 -13.26
C ILE A 25 -3.07 11.75 -14.08
N GLU A 26 -2.67 11.43 -15.32
CA GLU A 26 -1.96 12.40 -16.18
C GLU A 26 -2.79 13.67 -16.42
N ARG A 27 -4.10 13.52 -16.70
CA ARG A 27 -4.98 14.68 -16.86
C ARG A 27 -5.07 15.51 -15.58
N ALA A 28 -5.17 14.85 -14.43
CA ALA A 28 -5.25 15.55 -13.16
C ALA A 28 -3.93 16.26 -12.80
N LEU A 29 -2.77 15.64 -13.06
CA LEU A 29 -1.46 16.28 -12.90
C LEU A 29 -1.33 17.53 -13.79
N ARG A 30 -1.70 17.43 -15.07
CA ARG A 30 -1.71 18.60 -15.99
C ARG A 30 -2.62 19.72 -15.48
N ALA A 31 -3.78 19.38 -14.91
CA ALA A 31 -4.71 20.35 -14.36
C ALA A 31 -4.18 21.08 -13.12
N THR A 32 -3.24 20.49 -12.37
CA THR A 32 -2.55 21.18 -11.26
C THR A 32 -1.38 22.05 -11.71
N GLY A 33 -1.06 22.06 -13.00
CA GLY A 33 0.09 22.77 -13.54
C GLY A 33 1.42 22.05 -13.32
N ALA A 34 1.39 20.75 -13.01
CA ALA A 34 2.61 19.95 -12.85
C ALA A 34 3.42 19.89 -14.16
N ASP A 35 4.72 20.03 -14.06
CA ASP A 35 5.63 19.84 -15.18
C ASP A 35 5.78 18.35 -15.48
N MET A 36 5.11 17.88 -16.51
CA MET A 36 5.09 16.45 -16.89
C MET A 36 6.46 15.92 -17.29
N ASP A 37 7.39 16.80 -17.68
CA ASP A 37 8.76 16.42 -18.06
C ASP A 37 9.73 16.38 -16.88
N ALA A 38 9.31 16.83 -15.69
CA ALA A 38 10.11 16.90 -14.48
C ALA A 38 9.39 16.40 -13.23
N LEU A 39 8.48 15.42 -13.38
CA LEU A 39 7.75 14.85 -12.26
C LEU A 39 8.67 14.13 -11.28
N THR A 40 8.37 14.30 -10.00
CA THR A 40 9.02 13.64 -8.87
C THR A 40 8.06 12.71 -8.15
N PRO A 41 8.53 11.77 -7.31
CA PRO A 41 7.64 10.98 -6.45
C PRO A 41 6.77 11.85 -5.52
N ASP A 42 7.22 13.06 -5.16
CA ASP A 42 6.45 13.99 -4.34
C ASP A 42 5.22 14.55 -5.07
N ASP A 43 5.31 14.76 -6.36
CA ASP A 43 4.17 15.21 -7.17
C ASP A 43 3.10 14.13 -7.30
N LEU A 44 3.50 12.85 -7.26
CA LEU A 44 2.62 11.69 -7.32
C LEU A 44 2.06 11.26 -5.96
N ALA A 45 2.70 11.62 -4.85
CA ALA A 45 2.33 11.19 -3.51
C ALA A 45 0.84 11.38 -3.14
N PRO A 46 0.12 12.42 -3.63
CA PRO A 46 -1.32 12.54 -3.40
C PRO A 46 -2.18 11.42 -4.01
N VAL A 47 -1.68 10.73 -5.04
CA VAL A 47 -2.45 9.76 -5.82
C VAL A 47 -1.92 8.34 -5.75
N ASP A 48 -0.74 8.10 -5.17
CA ASP A 48 -0.11 6.79 -5.15
C ASP A 48 0.36 6.31 -3.77
N GLN A 49 0.17 7.12 -2.72
CA GLN A 49 0.43 6.76 -1.34
C GLN A 49 -0.90 6.45 -0.63
N PHE A 50 -1.46 5.25 -0.86
CA PHE A 50 -2.82 4.89 -0.42
C PHE A 50 -2.94 4.47 1.05
N HIS A 51 -1.85 4.41 1.79
CA HIS A 51 -1.83 4.05 3.21
C HIS A 51 -1.93 5.29 4.12
N THR A 52 -2.27 5.07 5.37
CA THR A 52 -2.33 6.14 6.38
C THR A 52 -0.98 6.82 6.53
N ARG A 53 -0.99 8.12 6.82
CA ARG A 53 0.17 8.99 6.93
C ARG A 53 0.97 9.16 5.62
N GLY A 54 0.59 8.46 4.55
CA GLY A 54 1.17 8.65 3.22
C GLY A 54 2.71 8.60 3.22
N LYS A 55 3.35 9.51 2.48
CA LYS A 55 4.80 9.63 2.36
C LYS A 55 5.55 9.55 3.71
N GLU A 56 5.01 10.13 4.78
CA GLU A 56 5.67 10.10 6.10
C GLU A 56 5.79 8.69 6.65
N ALA A 57 4.74 7.85 6.51
CA ALA A 57 4.79 6.47 6.96
C ALA A 57 5.82 5.64 6.16
N THR A 58 5.94 5.89 4.85
CA THR A 58 6.95 5.25 4.02
C THR A 58 8.36 5.60 4.48
N LEU A 59 8.64 6.89 4.71
CA LEU A 59 9.95 7.33 5.18
C LEU A 59 10.28 6.82 6.59
N ASP A 60 9.29 6.81 7.51
CA ASP A 60 9.45 6.25 8.85
C ASP A 60 9.81 4.76 8.79
N LEU A 61 9.13 3.99 7.93
CA LEU A 61 9.39 2.57 7.77
C LEU A 61 10.78 2.32 7.17
N ALA A 62 11.16 3.09 6.14
CA ALA A 62 12.49 3.02 5.53
C ALA A 62 13.61 3.31 6.54
N ALA A 63 13.44 4.35 7.34
CA ALA A 63 14.41 4.71 8.39
C ALA A 63 14.54 3.60 9.45
N ARG A 64 13.44 2.96 9.85
CA ARG A 64 13.46 1.84 10.82
C ARG A 64 14.11 0.58 10.26
N LEU A 65 13.99 0.33 8.96
CA LEU A 65 14.69 -0.75 8.27
C LEU A 65 16.18 -0.45 8.10
N GLY A 66 16.59 0.81 8.25
CA GLY A 66 17.98 1.24 8.14
C GLY A 66 18.52 1.11 6.72
N LEU A 67 17.70 1.43 5.71
CA LEU A 67 18.12 1.36 4.30
C LEU A 67 19.32 2.26 4.04
N GLN A 68 20.30 1.72 3.34
CA GLN A 68 21.58 2.40 3.05
C GLN A 68 21.76 2.67 1.54
N GLY A 69 20.95 2.05 0.71
CA GLY A 69 21.02 2.10 -0.74
C GLY A 69 21.58 0.83 -1.36
N GLY A 70 21.03 0.47 -2.53
CA GLY A 70 21.39 -0.74 -3.24
C GLY A 70 20.72 -2.03 -2.74
N GLU A 71 19.86 -1.96 -1.69
CA GLU A 71 19.05 -3.10 -1.27
C GLU A 71 18.05 -3.48 -2.36
N ARG A 72 17.89 -4.79 -2.58
CA ARG A 72 16.82 -5.35 -3.40
C ARG A 72 15.58 -5.55 -2.53
N ILE A 73 14.53 -4.83 -2.83
CA ILE A 73 13.29 -4.80 -2.05
C ILE A 73 12.16 -5.42 -2.87
N VAL A 74 11.35 -6.31 -2.29
CA VAL A 74 10.04 -6.68 -2.82
C VAL A 74 8.95 -5.93 -2.06
N ASP A 75 8.13 -5.14 -2.76
CA ASP A 75 6.96 -4.45 -2.21
C ASP A 75 5.71 -5.27 -2.52
N VAL A 76 5.22 -6.00 -1.51
CA VAL A 76 4.12 -6.98 -1.65
C VAL A 76 2.77 -6.28 -1.49
N GLY A 77 1.98 -6.30 -2.56
CA GLY A 77 0.73 -5.52 -2.64
C GLY A 77 1.02 -4.02 -2.79
N GLY A 78 2.12 -3.68 -3.49
CA GLY A 78 2.59 -2.29 -3.61
C GLY A 78 1.77 -1.40 -4.56
N GLY A 79 0.68 -1.94 -5.16
CA GLY A 79 -0.25 -1.17 -5.97
C GLY A 79 0.42 -0.48 -7.15
N MET A 80 0.23 0.84 -7.26
CA MET A 80 0.87 1.66 -8.32
C MET A 80 2.32 2.07 -7.99
N GLY A 81 2.93 1.54 -6.92
CA GLY A 81 4.34 1.70 -6.60
C GLY A 81 4.76 3.07 -6.04
N GLY A 82 3.86 3.79 -5.39
CA GLY A 82 4.18 5.07 -4.76
C GLY A 82 5.30 4.96 -3.71
N PRO A 83 5.17 4.07 -2.70
CA PRO A 83 6.25 3.79 -1.76
C PRO A 83 7.55 3.36 -2.43
N ALA A 84 7.46 2.48 -3.45
CA ALA A 84 8.61 1.98 -4.18
C ALA A 84 9.40 3.11 -4.86
N ARG A 85 8.72 4.02 -5.58
CA ARG A 85 9.36 5.19 -6.20
C ARG A 85 10.00 6.12 -5.17
N LEU A 86 9.31 6.36 -4.05
CA LEU A 86 9.84 7.21 -2.98
C LEU A 86 11.11 6.62 -2.36
N VAL A 87 11.10 5.30 -2.07
CA VAL A 87 12.26 4.59 -1.48
C VAL A 87 13.43 4.55 -2.49
N ALA A 88 13.14 4.23 -3.75
CA ALA A 88 14.16 4.22 -4.80
C ALA A 88 14.82 5.60 -4.99
N ALA A 89 14.02 6.67 -5.03
CA ALA A 89 14.52 8.03 -5.21
C ALA A 89 15.30 8.55 -4.00
N THR A 90 14.86 8.18 -2.78
CA THR A 90 15.46 8.71 -1.54
C THR A 90 16.71 7.95 -1.11
N TYR A 91 16.70 6.62 -1.24
CA TYR A 91 17.76 5.74 -0.73
C TYR A 91 18.59 5.07 -1.83
N GLY A 92 18.12 5.07 -3.09
CA GLY A 92 18.82 4.37 -4.17
C GLY A 92 18.66 2.85 -4.14
N CYS A 93 17.58 2.34 -3.56
CA CYS A 93 17.24 0.92 -3.55
C CYS A 93 16.67 0.46 -4.90
N ASP A 94 16.79 -0.84 -5.19
CA ASP A 94 16.14 -1.50 -6.31
C ASP A 94 14.84 -2.16 -5.82
N VAL A 95 13.68 -1.70 -6.27
CA VAL A 95 12.39 -2.14 -5.74
C VAL A 95 11.58 -2.86 -6.80
N THR A 96 11.16 -4.09 -6.51
CA THR A 96 10.18 -4.83 -7.31
C THR A 96 8.81 -4.79 -6.63
N VAL A 97 7.85 -4.14 -7.25
CA VAL A 97 6.44 -4.13 -6.84
C VAL A 97 5.79 -5.41 -7.32
N LEU A 98 5.19 -6.16 -6.40
CA LEU A 98 4.35 -7.33 -6.69
C LEU A 98 2.90 -6.98 -6.36
N ASP A 99 2.01 -7.03 -7.34
CA ASP A 99 0.58 -6.78 -7.13
C ASP A 99 -0.30 -7.69 -7.98
N LEU A 100 -1.49 -8.03 -7.50
CA LEU A 100 -2.47 -8.83 -8.24
C LEU A 100 -3.12 -8.07 -9.38
N SER A 101 -3.20 -6.75 -9.28
CA SER A 101 -3.86 -5.87 -10.24
C SER A 101 -2.94 -5.51 -11.40
N GLU A 102 -3.17 -6.12 -12.56
CA GLU A 102 -2.47 -5.74 -13.79
C GLU A 102 -2.68 -4.26 -14.13
N ALA A 103 -3.86 -3.69 -13.83
CA ALA A 103 -4.14 -2.28 -14.05
C ALA A 103 -3.27 -1.37 -13.17
N PHE A 104 -3.04 -1.76 -11.91
CA PHE A 104 -2.12 -1.03 -11.03
C PHE A 104 -0.68 -1.15 -11.47
N CYS A 105 -0.23 -2.34 -11.84
CA CYS A 105 1.12 -2.55 -12.36
C CYS A 105 1.39 -1.69 -13.60
N ARG A 106 0.51 -1.73 -14.62
CA ARG A 106 0.63 -0.89 -15.84
C ARG A 106 0.63 0.61 -15.52
N THR A 107 -0.25 1.03 -14.59
CA THR A 107 -0.26 2.43 -14.16
C THR A 107 1.03 2.79 -13.45
N GLY A 108 1.51 1.92 -12.57
CA GLY A 108 2.76 2.09 -11.85
C GLY A 108 3.98 2.18 -12.77
N GLU A 109 4.07 1.32 -13.78
CA GLU A 109 5.10 1.39 -14.83
C GLU A 109 5.11 2.76 -15.51
N ARG A 110 3.93 3.24 -15.94
CA ARG A 110 3.82 4.57 -16.57
C ARG A 110 4.23 5.71 -15.62
N LEU A 111 3.81 5.68 -14.37
CA LEU A 111 4.20 6.70 -13.38
C LEU A 111 5.70 6.64 -13.07
N THR A 112 6.30 5.46 -13.14
CA THR A 112 7.73 5.24 -12.96
C THR A 112 8.54 5.80 -14.14
N GLU A 113 8.05 5.66 -15.38
CA GLU A 113 8.62 6.32 -16.56
C GLU A 113 8.61 7.83 -16.39
N LEU A 114 7.46 8.40 -16.00
CA LEU A 114 7.30 9.85 -15.83
C LEU A 114 8.22 10.43 -14.75
N THR A 115 8.58 9.63 -13.73
CA THR A 115 9.53 10.02 -12.67
C THR A 115 10.98 9.59 -12.97
N ARG A 116 11.25 8.96 -14.13
CA ARG A 116 12.58 8.53 -14.57
C ARG A 116 13.27 7.55 -13.60
N LEU A 117 12.49 6.61 -13.05
CA LEU A 117 12.95 5.60 -12.08
C LEU A 117 12.88 4.18 -12.64
N THR A 118 12.82 4.00 -13.96
CA THR A 118 12.64 2.69 -14.62
C THR A 118 13.82 1.74 -14.44
N ASP A 119 14.98 2.24 -14.09
CA ASP A 119 16.18 1.48 -13.76
C ASP A 119 16.19 0.98 -12.29
N ARG A 120 15.25 1.42 -11.47
CA ARG A 120 15.20 1.16 -10.03
C ARG A 120 13.88 0.54 -9.57
N VAL A 121 12.79 0.79 -10.26
CA VAL A 121 11.46 0.33 -9.84
C VAL A 121 10.85 -0.52 -10.95
N HIS A 122 10.58 -1.78 -10.62
CA HIS A 122 10.05 -2.79 -11.52
C HIS A 122 8.71 -3.29 -11.04
N PHE A 123 7.87 -3.79 -11.95
CA PHE A 123 6.55 -4.31 -11.62
C PHE A 123 6.42 -5.77 -12.04
N LYS A 124 5.71 -6.54 -11.21
CA LYS A 124 5.38 -7.93 -11.47
C LYS A 124 3.94 -8.19 -11.06
N VAL A 125 3.12 -8.61 -12.00
CA VAL A 125 1.77 -9.11 -11.68
C VAL A 125 1.91 -10.50 -11.07
N GLY A 126 1.35 -10.70 -9.87
CA GLY A 126 1.42 -11.97 -9.17
C GLY A 126 0.79 -11.95 -7.78
N SER A 127 0.62 -13.15 -7.23
CA SER A 127 0.07 -13.35 -5.90
C SER A 127 1.16 -13.32 -4.83
N GLY A 128 0.88 -12.68 -3.68
CA GLY A 128 1.73 -12.76 -2.50
C GLY A 128 1.81 -14.17 -1.88
N TYR A 129 0.93 -15.09 -2.30
CA TYR A 129 0.91 -16.47 -1.84
C TYR A 129 1.73 -17.45 -2.69
N ASP A 130 2.22 -16.98 -3.83
CA ASP A 130 3.03 -17.76 -4.77
C ASP A 130 3.86 -16.78 -5.60
N MET A 131 4.88 -16.22 -4.95
CA MET A 131 5.69 -15.14 -5.53
C MET A 131 6.59 -15.70 -6.62
N PRO A 132 6.56 -15.13 -7.85
CA PRO A 132 7.35 -15.62 -8.99
C PRO A 132 8.82 -15.18 -8.91
N PHE A 133 9.45 -15.45 -7.77
CA PHE A 133 10.85 -15.11 -7.47
C PHE A 133 11.57 -16.31 -6.86
N ASP A 134 12.87 -16.41 -7.11
CA ASP A 134 13.72 -17.43 -6.50
C ASP A 134 13.89 -17.20 -4.99
N ASP A 135 14.24 -18.25 -4.26
CA ASP A 135 14.56 -18.19 -2.84
C ASP A 135 15.72 -17.22 -2.58
N GLY A 136 15.60 -16.40 -1.56
CA GLY A 136 16.66 -15.48 -1.16
C GLY A 136 16.96 -14.35 -2.15
N SER A 137 15.99 -13.99 -3.01
CA SER A 137 16.16 -12.96 -4.04
C SER A 137 16.27 -11.55 -3.49
N PHE A 138 15.73 -11.28 -2.27
CA PHE A 138 15.58 -9.95 -1.74
C PHE A 138 16.27 -9.75 -0.39
N ASP A 139 16.76 -8.53 -0.16
CA ASP A 139 17.31 -8.08 1.11
C ASP A 139 16.22 -7.67 2.08
N VAL A 140 15.15 -7.07 1.53
CA VAL A 140 14.01 -6.56 2.28
C VAL A 140 12.71 -6.98 1.60
N ALA A 141 11.74 -7.44 2.39
CA ALA A 141 10.34 -7.49 2.01
C ALA A 141 9.62 -6.32 2.68
N TRP A 142 8.74 -5.69 1.91
CA TRP A 142 8.01 -4.49 2.31
C TRP A 142 6.52 -4.70 2.05
N THR A 143 5.65 -4.21 2.92
CA THR A 143 4.21 -4.17 2.67
C THR A 143 3.54 -3.03 3.45
N GLN A 144 2.65 -2.29 2.79
CA GLN A 144 1.91 -1.19 3.41
C GLN A 144 0.44 -1.25 3.00
N HIS A 145 -0.46 -1.45 3.97
CA HIS A 145 -1.90 -1.54 3.78
C HIS A 145 -2.31 -2.51 2.66
N ALA A 146 -1.73 -3.69 2.64
CA ALA A 146 -2.04 -4.75 1.69
C ALA A 146 -2.57 -6.01 2.37
N THR A 147 -1.97 -6.35 3.54
CA THR A 147 -2.26 -7.64 4.16
C THR A 147 -3.69 -7.76 4.70
N MET A 148 -4.41 -6.65 4.94
CA MET A 148 -5.81 -6.70 5.37
C MET A 148 -6.74 -7.38 4.35
N ASN A 149 -6.37 -7.44 3.09
CA ASN A 149 -7.09 -8.15 2.03
C ASN A 149 -6.59 -9.59 1.79
N MET A 150 -5.58 -10.04 2.53
CA MET A 150 -4.96 -11.36 2.37
C MET A 150 -5.44 -12.31 3.47
N GLU A 151 -6.18 -13.36 3.09
CA GLU A 151 -6.81 -14.30 4.03
C GLU A 151 -5.79 -15.24 4.68
N ASP A 152 -4.98 -15.91 3.87
CA ASP A 152 -3.97 -16.88 4.30
C ASP A 152 -2.63 -16.20 4.65
N LYS A 153 -2.59 -15.64 5.86
CA LYS A 153 -1.40 -14.92 6.34
C LYS A 153 -0.22 -15.85 6.61
N GLU A 154 -0.49 -17.10 6.96
CA GLU A 154 0.52 -18.13 7.16
C GLU A 154 1.31 -18.37 5.86
N ARG A 155 0.59 -18.56 4.76
CA ARG A 155 1.17 -18.75 3.45
C ARG A 155 1.89 -17.49 2.96
N LEU A 156 1.29 -16.31 3.14
CA LEU A 156 1.90 -15.04 2.81
C LEU A 156 3.27 -14.87 3.50
N TYR A 157 3.32 -15.04 4.82
CA TYR A 157 4.57 -14.85 5.56
C TYR A 157 5.60 -15.96 5.28
N SER A 158 5.15 -17.17 4.94
CA SER A 158 6.03 -18.23 4.46
C SER A 158 6.69 -17.86 3.11
N GLU A 159 5.93 -17.34 2.16
CA GLU A 159 6.46 -16.86 0.89
C GLU A 159 7.41 -15.65 1.06
N ILE A 160 7.02 -14.69 1.89
CA ILE A 160 7.93 -13.59 2.24
C ILE A 160 9.24 -14.12 2.83
N ARG A 161 9.16 -15.12 3.72
CA ARG A 161 10.36 -15.71 4.32
C ARG A 161 11.22 -16.43 3.29
N ARG A 162 10.60 -17.13 2.32
CA ARG A 162 11.28 -17.84 1.24
C ARG A 162 12.07 -16.89 0.33
N VAL A 163 11.46 -15.81 -0.10
CA VAL A 163 12.10 -14.86 -1.04
C VAL A 163 13.14 -13.95 -0.35
N LEU A 164 13.11 -13.84 0.97
CA LEU A 164 14.14 -13.13 1.72
C LEU A 164 15.42 -13.97 1.87
N ARG A 165 16.57 -13.35 1.60
CA ARG A 165 17.88 -13.98 1.90
C ARG A 165 18.02 -14.23 3.40
N PRO A 166 18.90 -15.14 3.82
CA PRO A 166 19.25 -15.27 5.24
C PRO A 166 19.70 -13.93 5.82
N GLY A 167 19.09 -13.53 6.94
CA GLY A 167 19.34 -12.22 7.58
C GLY A 167 18.61 -11.04 6.93
N GLY A 168 17.82 -11.25 5.88
CA GLY A 168 16.93 -10.26 5.30
C GLY A 168 15.85 -9.77 6.27
N SER A 169 15.24 -8.64 5.99
CA SER A 169 14.29 -7.99 6.89
C SER A 169 12.89 -7.88 6.26
N LEU A 170 11.85 -8.02 7.09
CA LEU A 170 10.48 -7.67 6.74
C LEU A 170 10.10 -6.37 7.44
N GLY A 171 9.66 -5.37 6.68
CA GLY A 171 9.06 -4.15 7.18
C GLY A 171 7.61 -4.02 6.73
N PHE A 172 6.73 -3.62 7.63
CA PHE A 172 5.32 -3.41 7.29
C PHE A 172 4.67 -2.26 8.05
N HIS A 173 3.69 -1.65 7.40
CA HIS A 173 2.79 -0.65 7.98
C HIS A 173 1.35 -1.04 7.61
N GLU A 174 0.62 -1.62 8.58
CA GLU A 174 -0.63 -2.34 8.30
C GLU A 174 -1.77 -1.93 9.24
N ILE A 175 -2.99 -2.09 8.76
CA ILE A 175 -4.19 -2.01 9.59
C ILE A 175 -4.44 -3.39 10.22
N MET A 176 -4.63 -3.40 11.53
CA MET A 176 -4.89 -4.60 12.32
C MET A 176 -6.21 -4.49 13.07
N ALA A 177 -6.75 -5.64 13.50
CA ALA A 177 -7.96 -5.68 14.30
C ALA A 177 -7.71 -5.02 15.67
N GLY A 178 -8.53 -4.02 15.98
CA GLY A 178 -8.60 -3.39 17.30
C GLY A 178 -9.57 -4.13 18.23
N PRO A 179 -9.74 -3.62 19.46
CA PRO A 179 -10.65 -4.20 20.44
C PRO A 179 -12.14 -4.04 20.08
N GLU A 180 -12.47 -3.02 19.29
CA GLU A 180 -13.87 -2.75 18.95
C GLU A 180 -14.31 -3.59 17.76
N GLN A 181 -15.37 -4.39 17.98
CA GLN A 181 -15.97 -5.29 17.00
C GLN A 181 -17.51 -5.19 17.09
N PRO A 182 -18.27 -5.42 16.01
CA PRO A 182 -17.79 -5.72 14.64
C PRO A 182 -17.31 -4.47 13.89
N ILE A 183 -16.53 -4.70 12.83
CA ILE A 183 -16.16 -3.63 11.90
C ILE A 183 -17.39 -3.16 11.12
N HIS A 184 -17.56 -1.86 11.00
CA HIS A 184 -18.66 -1.27 10.22
C HIS A 184 -18.20 -1.01 8.78
N PHE A 185 -18.80 -1.71 7.83
CA PHE A 185 -18.54 -1.55 6.40
C PHE A 185 -19.46 -0.47 5.77
N PRO A 186 -19.01 0.19 4.67
CA PRO A 186 -17.74 -0.01 3.97
C PRO A 186 -16.55 0.62 4.70
N VAL A 187 -15.37 0.00 4.52
CA VAL A 187 -14.08 0.52 4.96
C VAL A 187 -13.20 0.82 3.73
N PRO A 188 -12.10 1.60 3.85
CA PRO A 188 -11.29 1.98 2.68
C PRO A 188 -10.75 0.81 1.85
N TRP A 189 -10.56 -0.36 2.44
CA TRP A 189 -10.02 -1.55 1.78
C TRP A 189 -11.07 -2.61 1.42
N ALA A 190 -12.33 -2.44 1.86
CA ALA A 190 -13.38 -3.43 1.62
C ALA A 190 -14.78 -2.81 1.64
N GLY A 191 -15.59 -3.14 0.65
CA GLY A 191 -17.01 -2.77 0.62
C GLY A 191 -17.86 -3.56 1.61
N ASP A 192 -17.46 -4.79 1.90
CA ASP A 192 -18.12 -5.74 2.80
C ASP A 192 -17.08 -6.69 3.44
N PRO A 193 -17.50 -7.59 4.37
CA PRO A 193 -16.58 -8.47 5.07
C PRO A 193 -15.84 -9.51 4.23
N SER A 194 -16.28 -9.79 3.00
CA SER A 194 -15.78 -10.93 2.19
C SER A 194 -14.31 -10.81 1.77
N ILE A 195 -13.76 -9.60 1.77
CA ILE A 195 -12.37 -9.31 1.43
C ILE A 195 -11.62 -8.58 2.57
N SER A 196 -12.09 -8.69 3.81
CA SER A 196 -11.46 -8.06 4.98
C SER A 196 -11.04 -9.12 6.00
N PHE A 197 -9.73 -9.35 6.13
CA PHE A 197 -9.14 -10.42 6.92
C PHE A 197 -8.17 -9.89 7.99
N LEU A 198 -8.63 -8.92 8.79
CA LEU A 198 -7.82 -8.36 9.85
C LEU A 198 -7.47 -9.41 10.92
N ARG A 199 -6.25 -9.33 11.44
CA ARG A 199 -5.79 -10.05 12.64
C ARG A 199 -5.38 -9.05 13.70
N THR A 200 -5.42 -9.45 14.97
CA THR A 200 -4.90 -8.60 16.05
C THR A 200 -3.37 -8.52 15.99
N PRO A 201 -2.76 -7.47 16.57
CA PRO A 201 -1.31 -7.34 16.65
C PRO A 201 -0.62 -8.57 17.25
N GLU A 202 -1.21 -9.17 18.28
CA GLU A 202 -0.70 -10.36 18.95
C GLU A 202 -0.70 -11.56 18.00
N ALA A 203 -1.82 -11.78 17.29
CA ALA A 203 -1.93 -12.89 16.33
C ALA A 203 -0.92 -12.75 15.19
N VAL A 204 -0.68 -11.53 14.68
CA VAL A 204 0.34 -11.29 13.65
C VAL A 204 1.75 -11.56 14.19
N ARG A 205 2.06 -11.10 15.42
CA ARG A 205 3.35 -11.40 16.06
C ARG A 205 3.61 -12.89 16.24
N ASP A 206 2.57 -13.62 16.65
CA ASP A 206 2.68 -15.08 16.83
C ASP A 206 2.92 -15.78 15.49
N LEU A 207 2.21 -15.39 14.43
CA LEU A 207 2.42 -15.92 13.09
C LEU A 207 3.85 -15.67 12.58
N LEU A 208 4.33 -14.44 12.72
CA LEU A 208 5.69 -14.07 12.30
C LEU A 208 6.75 -14.87 13.08
N ARG A 209 6.56 -15.02 14.39
CA ARG A 209 7.48 -15.80 15.23
C ARG A 209 7.47 -17.28 14.83
N GLN A 210 6.31 -17.87 14.57
CA GLN A 210 6.17 -19.25 14.08
C GLN A 210 6.81 -19.42 12.69
N GLY A 211 6.73 -18.37 11.82
CA GLY A 211 7.40 -18.31 10.52
C GLY A 211 8.91 -18.09 10.59
N GLY A 212 9.52 -18.05 11.81
CA GLY A 212 10.96 -17.89 12.01
C GLY A 212 11.47 -16.45 11.90
N PHE A 213 10.59 -15.45 11.97
CA PHE A 213 11.00 -14.05 12.09
C PHE A 213 11.34 -13.68 13.54
N VAL A 214 12.31 -12.79 13.68
CA VAL A 214 12.68 -12.20 14.98
C VAL A 214 12.25 -10.74 14.99
N GLU A 215 11.37 -10.36 15.91
CA GLU A 215 10.92 -8.98 16.08
C GLU A 215 12.10 -8.09 16.49
N ARG A 216 12.36 -7.05 15.72
CA ARG A 216 13.35 -6.01 16.04
C ARG A 216 12.69 -4.75 16.60
N ALA A 217 11.56 -4.37 16.06
CA ALA A 217 10.79 -3.22 16.50
C ALA A 217 9.31 -3.41 16.18
N TRP A 218 8.46 -2.89 17.05
CA TRP A 218 7.02 -2.81 16.85
C TRP A 218 6.52 -1.48 17.38
N SER A 219 5.67 -0.80 16.63
CA SER A 219 5.09 0.47 17.04
C SER A 219 3.62 0.52 16.71
N ASP A 220 2.81 0.89 17.68
CA ASP A 220 1.42 1.27 17.45
C ASP A 220 1.39 2.73 16.97
N VAL A 221 0.95 2.92 15.74
CA VAL A 221 0.81 4.22 15.08
C VAL A 221 -0.65 4.62 14.89
N THR A 222 -1.56 4.04 15.67
CA THR A 222 -3.00 4.32 15.62
C THR A 222 -3.29 5.80 15.86
N ALA A 223 -2.75 6.37 16.93
CA ALA A 223 -2.99 7.78 17.27
C ALA A 223 -2.53 8.74 16.15
N PRO A 224 -1.28 8.72 15.66
CA PRO A 224 -0.87 9.59 14.56
C PRO A 224 -1.63 9.31 13.25
N SER A 225 -2.06 8.07 12.99
CA SER A 225 -2.89 7.73 11.83
C SER A 225 -4.29 8.35 11.92
N LEU A 226 -4.92 8.30 13.09
CA LEU A 226 -6.22 8.95 13.34
C LEU A 226 -6.12 10.47 13.21
N ASP A 227 -5.07 11.09 13.72
CA ASP A 227 -4.86 12.54 13.60
C ASP A 227 -4.64 12.94 12.13
N TRP A 228 -3.91 12.11 11.39
CA TRP A 228 -3.73 12.28 9.94
C TRP A 228 -5.07 12.21 9.17
N PHE A 229 -5.97 11.28 9.54
CA PHE A 229 -7.32 11.20 8.97
C PHE A 229 -8.18 12.39 9.36
N ARG A 230 -8.19 12.79 10.64
CA ARG A 230 -8.97 13.94 11.14
C ARG A 230 -8.58 15.23 10.43
N ALA A 231 -7.28 15.46 10.26
CA ALA A 231 -6.78 16.63 9.53
C ALA A 231 -7.28 16.69 8.09
N ARG A 232 -7.47 15.53 7.45
CA ARG A 232 -7.92 15.42 6.06
C ARG A 232 -9.44 15.33 5.89
N ALA A 233 -10.17 15.00 6.94
CA ALA A 233 -11.63 15.03 6.97
C ALA A 233 -12.18 16.46 7.22
N ALA A 234 -11.33 17.42 7.59
CA ALA A 234 -11.75 18.81 7.76
C ALA A 234 -12.21 19.39 6.40
N PRO A 235 -13.36 20.11 6.36
CA PRO A 235 -13.92 20.63 5.11
C PRO A 235 -12.94 21.51 4.32
N ASP A 236 -12.09 22.27 5.01
CA ASP A 236 -11.15 23.21 4.42
C ASP A 236 -9.91 22.53 3.79
N TRP A 237 -9.63 21.29 4.16
CA TRP A 237 -8.47 20.58 3.61
C TRP A 237 -8.61 20.32 2.11
N PHE A 238 -9.84 19.98 1.65
CA PHE A 238 -10.13 19.80 0.23
C PHE A 238 -10.14 21.12 -0.57
N ALA A 239 -10.32 22.24 0.08
CA ALA A 239 -10.37 23.55 -0.56
C ALA A 239 -8.98 24.21 -0.67
N SER A 240 -8.06 23.92 0.24
CA SER A 240 -6.79 24.60 0.37
C SER A 240 -5.61 23.93 -0.35
N ASP A 241 -5.71 22.64 -0.72
CA ASP A 241 -4.67 21.92 -1.45
C ASP A 241 -5.09 21.70 -2.91
N PRO A 242 -4.44 22.35 -3.90
CA PRO A 242 -4.72 22.11 -5.33
C PRO A 242 -4.59 20.65 -5.73
N ARG A 243 -3.74 19.88 -5.01
CA ARG A 243 -3.54 18.43 -5.21
C ARG A 243 -4.71 17.59 -4.69
N SER A 244 -5.63 18.18 -3.93
CA SER A 244 -6.86 17.49 -3.48
C SER A 244 -7.76 17.08 -4.65
N ALA A 245 -7.68 17.78 -5.78
CA ALA A 245 -8.37 17.42 -7.01
C ALA A 245 -7.91 16.05 -7.54
N LEU A 246 -6.62 15.70 -7.38
CA LEU A 246 -6.04 14.41 -7.77
C LEU A 246 -6.66 13.24 -7.00
N ARG A 247 -6.92 13.43 -5.70
CA ARG A 247 -7.51 12.37 -4.83
C ARG A 247 -8.98 12.06 -5.15
N ARG A 248 -9.72 13.00 -5.76
CA ARG A 248 -11.12 12.77 -6.17
C ARG A 248 -11.24 11.86 -7.40
N VAL A 249 -10.14 11.67 -8.08
CA VAL A 249 -10.07 10.97 -9.37
C VAL A 249 -9.75 9.48 -9.18
N VAL A 250 -9.17 9.13 -8.03
CA VAL A 250 -8.87 7.73 -7.69
C VAL A 250 -9.99 7.18 -6.77
N PRO A 251 -10.67 6.07 -7.12
CA PRO A 251 -11.88 5.57 -6.43
C PRO A 251 -11.74 5.24 -4.95
N HIS A 252 -10.54 5.32 -4.39
CA HIS A 252 -10.22 4.97 -3.00
C HIS A 252 -10.10 6.17 -2.05
N ALA A 253 -10.58 7.36 -2.45
CA ALA A 253 -10.81 8.42 -1.47
C ALA A 253 -11.81 7.88 -0.41
N PRO A 254 -11.52 8.04 0.91
CA PRO A 254 -12.39 7.49 1.94
C PRO A 254 -13.82 8.00 1.77
N PRO A 255 -14.84 7.17 2.03
CA PRO A 255 -16.22 7.60 1.99
C PRO A 255 -16.38 8.81 2.91
N GLN A 256 -17.08 9.85 2.43
CA GLN A 256 -17.41 11.00 3.25
C GLN A 256 -18.26 10.52 4.43
N PHE A 257 -17.72 10.58 5.63
CA PHE A 257 -18.48 10.39 6.86
C PHE A 257 -19.45 11.58 7.02
N GLY A 258 -20.59 11.51 6.34
CA GLY A 258 -21.73 12.40 6.54
C GLY A 258 -22.39 12.05 7.86
N GLY A 259 -21.95 12.67 8.95
CA GLY A 259 -22.65 12.62 10.22
C GLY A 259 -24.04 13.23 10.09
N ARG A 260 -25.07 12.41 9.93
CA ARG A 260 -26.46 12.84 10.21
C ARG A 260 -26.61 12.92 11.72
N THR A 261 -26.42 14.12 12.26
CA THR A 261 -26.95 14.46 13.57
C THR A 261 -28.48 14.36 13.51
N ARG A 262 -29.05 13.27 14.04
CA ARG A 262 -30.46 13.23 14.34
C ARG A 262 -30.69 14.11 15.57
N SER A 263 -31.25 15.30 15.34
CA SER A 263 -31.89 16.06 16.42
C SER A 263 -33.11 15.24 16.89
N ARG A 264 -33.06 14.83 18.17
CA ARG A 264 -34.28 14.39 18.86
C ARG A 264 -35.02 15.64 19.35
N HIS A 265 -36.24 15.80 18.90
CA HIS A 265 -37.30 16.48 19.63
C HIS A 265 -38.07 15.48 20.48
#